data_618b33fb12ff073fd6f6cffad80065ae
#
_entry.id   618b33fb12ff073fd6f6cffad80065ae
#
_cell.length_a   1.000
_cell.length_b   1.000
_cell.length_c   1.000
_cell.angle_alpha   90.00
_cell.angle_beta   90.00
_cell.angle_gamma   90.00
#
_symmetry.space_group_name_H-M   'P 1'
#
loop_
_entity.id
_entity.type
_entity.pdbx_description
1 polymer ?
#
loop_
_entity_poly.entity_id
_entity_poly.type
_entity_poly.pdbx_seq_one_letter_code
_entity_poly.pdbx_strand_id
1 'polypeptide(L)'
;MYFNNDIKINKFINRSDFNNYLNCMFRTDSSQNLTNDLTPKNKCYTMDNPEDTGVFQLDLKARKVVKNGFFDQWNHDVDHLFFARVECPRDDIFEWNEYMHKEMQSILRDMQNRHYYPVLIVIHNDQPKDSCHFHILLDYIDPDVNL
;
A
#
# COMPACT_ATOMS: atom_id res chain seq x y z
N MET A 1 -0.61 9.86 18.44
CA MET A 1 -0.75 9.08 17.22
C MET A 1 -2.04 9.46 16.52
N TYR A 2 -1.96 9.81 15.27
CA TYR A 2 -3.08 10.31 14.52
C TYR A 2 -3.94 9.25 13.91
N PHE A 3 -3.33 8.13 13.55
CA PHE A 3 -4.07 7.08 12.90
C PHE A 3 -4.82 6.27 13.92
N ASN A 4 -6.00 5.86 13.53
CA ASN A 4 -6.83 5.03 14.39
C ASN A 4 -6.12 3.71 14.66
N ASN A 5 -5.99 3.34 15.92
CA ASN A 5 -5.40 2.07 16.31
C ASN A 5 -6.24 0.86 15.91
N ASP A 6 -7.50 1.08 15.54
CA ASP A 6 -8.38 0.02 15.10
C ASP A 6 -8.30 -0.19 13.60
N ILE A 7 -7.09 -0.37 13.10
CA ILE A 7 -6.89 -0.65 11.69
C ILE A 7 -7.55 -1.98 11.36
N LYS A 8 -8.50 -1.91 10.44
CA LYS A 8 -9.23 -3.09 10.02
C LYS A 8 -8.47 -3.83 8.94
N ILE A 9 -8.24 -5.11 9.17
CA ILE A 9 -7.54 -5.97 8.23
C ILE A 9 -8.57 -6.84 7.53
N ASN A 10 -8.54 -6.83 6.21
CA ASN A 10 -9.50 -7.53 5.37
C ASN A 10 -8.81 -8.62 4.56
N LYS A 11 -9.57 -9.63 4.22
CA LYS A 11 -9.11 -10.74 3.41
C LYS A 11 -9.61 -10.56 1.97
N PHE A 12 -8.80 -10.98 1.00
CA PHE A 12 -9.23 -11.01 -0.39
C PHE A 12 -10.21 -12.15 -0.62
N ILE A 13 -11.20 -11.91 -1.46
CA ILE A 13 -12.21 -12.91 -1.81
C ILE A 13 -11.60 -13.95 -2.75
N ASN A 14 -10.84 -13.51 -3.74
CA ASN A 14 -10.24 -14.39 -4.74
C ASN A 14 -9.11 -13.64 -5.45
N ARG A 15 -8.50 -14.29 -6.45
CA ARG A 15 -7.40 -13.69 -7.21
C ARG A 15 -7.82 -12.45 -7.99
N SER A 16 -9.04 -12.43 -8.47
CA SER A 16 -9.57 -11.26 -9.19
C SER A 16 -9.66 -10.05 -8.28
N ASP A 17 -10.12 -10.25 -7.06
CA ASP A 17 -10.19 -9.21 -6.05
C ASP A 17 -8.78 -8.67 -5.74
N PHE A 18 -7.82 -9.55 -5.58
CA PHE A 18 -6.43 -9.18 -5.38
C PHE A 18 -5.89 -8.38 -6.56
N ASN A 19 -6.15 -8.84 -7.78
CA ASN A 19 -5.72 -8.13 -8.98
C ASN A 19 -6.31 -6.71 -9.05
N ASN A 20 -7.59 -6.60 -8.74
CA ASN A 20 -8.26 -5.29 -8.73
C ASN A 20 -7.67 -4.36 -7.67
N TYR A 21 -7.33 -4.91 -6.53
CA TYR A 21 -6.71 -4.13 -5.47
C TYR A 21 -5.32 -3.62 -5.88
N LEU A 22 -4.53 -4.46 -6.54
CA LEU A 22 -3.23 -4.06 -7.07
C LEU A 22 -3.38 -2.96 -8.12
N ASN A 23 -4.39 -3.06 -8.99
CA ASN A 23 -4.66 -2.00 -9.95
C ASN A 23 -4.98 -0.67 -9.25
N CYS A 24 -5.69 -0.73 -8.16
CA CYS A 24 -5.96 0.44 -7.35
C CYS A 24 -4.68 0.99 -6.72
N MET A 25 -3.89 0.12 -6.11
CA MET A 25 -2.66 0.54 -5.44
C MET A 25 -1.68 1.20 -6.40
N PHE A 26 -1.48 0.60 -7.57
CA PHE A 26 -0.50 1.09 -8.54
C PHE A 26 -1.07 2.12 -9.52
N ARG A 27 -2.33 2.48 -9.38
CA ARG A 27 -2.99 3.42 -10.31
C ARG A 27 -2.84 2.95 -11.76
N THR A 28 -3.12 1.68 -12.01
CA THR A 28 -3.00 1.09 -13.34
C THR A 28 -4.35 0.85 -14.00
N ASP A 29 -5.44 1.08 -13.30
CA ASP A 29 -6.77 1.04 -13.86
C ASP A 29 -7.01 2.32 -14.66
N SER A 30 -7.54 2.17 -15.87
CA SER A 30 -7.81 3.31 -16.75
C SER A 30 -8.82 4.29 -16.19
N SER A 31 -9.68 3.86 -15.26
CA SER A 31 -10.65 4.74 -14.61
C SER A 31 -10.02 5.62 -13.53
N GLN A 32 -8.76 5.39 -13.18
CA GLN A 32 -8.06 6.07 -12.11
C GLN A 32 -6.88 6.87 -12.65
N ASN A 33 -7.11 7.66 -13.66
CA ASN A 33 -6.05 8.44 -14.29
C ASN A 33 -5.41 9.40 -13.30
N LEU A 34 -4.08 9.34 -13.23
CA LEU A 34 -3.32 10.34 -12.51
C LEU A 34 -3.40 11.65 -13.28
N THR A 35 -3.59 12.73 -12.57
CA THR A 35 -3.44 14.04 -13.19
C THR A 35 -1.96 14.34 -13.36
N ASN A 36 -1.64 15.25 -14.23
CA ASN A 36 -0.26 15.51 -14.67
C ASN A 36 0.68 16.00 -13.58
N ASP A 37 0.15 16.39 -12.46
CA ASP A 37 0.90 17.04 -11.38
C ASP A 37 1.27 16.14 -10.25
N LEU A 38 1.03 14.86 -10.29
CA LEU A 38 0.80 14.12 -9.07
C LEU A 38 1.87 13.12 -8.73
N THR A 39 2.75 12.88 -9.65
CA THR A 39 3.76 11.86 -9.50
C THR A 39 4.60 11.98 -8.24
N PRO A 40 5.02 13.16 -7.80
CA PRO A 40 5.90 13.21 -6.63
C PRO A 40 5.20 12.96 -5.30
N LYS A 41 3.89 12.87 -5.28
CA LYS A 41 3.17 12.79 -4.01
C LYS A 41 2.81 11.37 -3.61
N ASN A 42 2.76 10.45 -4.53
CA ASN A 42 2.51 9.06 -4.22
C ASN A 42 3.82 8.35 -3.94
N LYS A 43 3.80 7.45 -2.97
CA LYS A 43 4.97 6.70 -2.55
C LYS A 43 4.67 5.23 -2.52
N CYS A 44 5.68 4.42 -2.75
CA CYS A 44 5.55 2.97 -2.73
C CYS A 44 6.76 2.35 -2.05
N TYR A 45 6.50 1.51 -1.06
CA TYR A 45 7.54 0.82 -0.30
C TYR A 45 7.30 -0.68 -0.35
N THR A 46 8.35 -1.44 -0.47
CA THR A 46 8.29 -2.89 -0.37
C THR A 46 8.95 -3.35 0.92
N MET A 47 8.73 -4.61 1.28
CA MET A 47 9.27 -5.17 2.51
C MET A 47 10.80 -5.07 2.59
N ASP A 48 11.46 -5.11 1.45
CA ASP A 48 12.92 -5.15 1.38
C ASP A 48 13.55 -3.79 1.13
N ASN A 49 12.75 -2.78 0.97
CA ASN A 49 13.26 -1.46 0.60
C ASN A 49 12.60 -0.38 1.45
N PRO A 50 13.35 0.22 2.38
CA PRO A 50 12.80 1.28 3.23
C PRO A 50 12.65 2.62 2.51
N GLU A 51 13.10 2.72 1.27
CA GLU A 51 12.98 3.93 0.47
C GLU A 51 11.87 3.78 -0.56
N ASP A 52 11.37 4.90 -1.05
CA ASP A 52 10.38 4.91 -2.11
C ASP A 52 10.95 4.22 -3.35
N THR A 53 10.19 3.29 -3.90
CA THR A 53 10.61 2.56 -5.09
C THR A 53 10.61 3.39 -6.36
N GLY A 54 9.95 4.55 -6.35
CA GLY A 54 9.83 5.40 -7.54
C GLY A 54 8.82 4.90 -8.55
N VAL A 55 7.99 3.93 -8.22
CA VAL A 55 7.06 3.34 -9.19
C VAL A 55 6.08 4.38 -9.74
N PHE A 56 5.72 5.39 -8.94
CA PHE A 56 4.79 6.42 -9.39
C PHE A 56 5.42 7.47 -10.29
N GLN A 57 6.73 7.41 -10.47
CA GLN A 57 7.42 8.25 -11.45
C GLN A 57 7.51 7.57 -12.82
N LEU A 58 7.12 6.31 -12.90
CA LEU A 58 7.06 5.59 -14.16
C LEU A 58 5.79 5.95 -14.92
N ASP A 59 5.84 5.81 -16.25
CA ASP A 59 4.64 5.96 -17.04
C ASP A 59 3.67 4.79 -16.81
N LEU A 60 2.47 4.91 -17.34
CA LEU A 60 1.43 3.93 -17.11
C LEU A 60 1.83 2.53 -17.58
N LYS A 61 2.46 2.44 -18.74
CA LYS A 61 2.87 1.16 -19.30
C LYS A 61 3.88 0.46 -18.40
N ALA A 62 4.86 1.19 -17.92
CA ALA A 62 5.88 0.65 -17.02
C ALA A 62 5.28 0.27 -15.66
N ARG A 63 4.35 1.07 -15.15
CA ARG A 63 3.66 0.73 -13.90
C ARG A 63 2.86 -0.56 -14.04
N LYS A 64 2.21 -0.77 -15.18
CA LYS A 64 1.48 -2.02 -15.43
C LYS A 64 2.39 -3.24 -15.41
N VAL A 65 3.60 -3.10 -15.93
CA VAL A 65 4.58 -4.19 -15.89
C VAL A 65 4.95 -4.52 -14.44
N VAL A 66 5.21 -3.51 -13.62
CA VAL A 66 5.52 -3.71 -12.21
C VAL A 66 4.35 -4.38 -11.49
N LYS A 67 3.14 -3.88 -11.71
CA LYS A 67 1.94 -4.44 -11.08
C LYS A 67 1.73 -5.90 -11.47
N ASN A 68 1.89 -6.22 -12.75
CA ASN A 68 1.69 -7.59 -13.22
C ASN A 68 2.74 -8.54 -12.67
N GLY A 69 3.97 -8.07 -12.57
CA GLY A 69 5.04 -8.86 -11.93
C GLY A 69 4.74 -9.14 -10.46
N PHE A 70 4.21 -8.16 -9.76
CA PHE A 70 3.81 -8.35 -8.37
C PHE A 70 2.66 -9.34 -8.26
N PHE A 71 1.66 -9.21 -9.11
CA PHE A 71 0.55 -10.15 -9.15
C PHE A 71 1.04 -11.57 -9.42
N ASP A 72 1.90 -11.74 -10.41
CA ASP A 72 2.44 -13.07 -10.74
C ASP A 72 3.21 -13.68 -9.58
N GLN A 73 3.91 -12.87 -8.83
CA GLN A 73 4.68 -13.34 -7.68
C GLN A 73 3.79 -13.81 -6.54
N TRP A 74 2.68 -13.10 -6.29
CA TRP A 74 1.91 -13.29 -5.06
C TRP A 74 0.53 -13.94 -5.23
N ASN A 75 0.03 -14.10 -6.46
CA ASN A 75 -1.33 -14.59 -6.65
C ASN A 75 -1.56 -16.03 -6.16
N HIS A 76 -0.50 -16.81 -6.05
CA HIS A 76 -0.60 -18.20 -5.55
C HIS A 76 -0.88 -18.24 -4.05
N ASP A 77 -0.53 -17.18 -3.36
CA ASP A 77 -0.64 -17.11 -1.90
C ASP A 77 -1.80 -16.21 -1.47
N VAL A 78 -2.76 -15.97 -2.35
CA VAL A 78 -3.85 -15.03 -2.09
C VAL A 78 -4.63 -15.38 -0.81
N ASP A 79 -4.69 -16.67 -0.45
CA ASP A 79 -5.35 -17.10 0.78
C ASP A 79 -4.62 -16.64 2.04
N HIS A 80 -3.37 -16.29 1.92
CA HIS A 80 -2.54 -15.79 3.03
C HIS A 80 -2.35 -14.29 2.99
N LEU A 81 -2.94 -13.62 2.01
CA LEU A 81 -2.78 -12.19 1.83
C LEU A 81 -3.98 -11.43 2.37
N PHE A 82 -3.69 -10.33 3.01
CA PHE A 82 -4.67 -9.44 3.61
C PHE A 82 -4.34 -8.01 3.23
N PHE A 83 -5.27 -7.13 3.42
CA PHE A 83 -5.04 -5.74 3.13
C PHE A 83 -5.69 -4.84 4.17
N ALA A 84 -5.13 -3.66 4.30
CA ALA A 84 -5.67 -2.63 5.16
C ALA A 84 -5.58 -1.29 4.46
N ARG A 85 -6.52 -0.41 4.77
CA ARG A 85 -6.49 0.97 4.33
C ARG A 85 -6.49 1.85 5.57
N VAL A 86 -5.56 2.78 5.62
CA VAL A 86 -5.42 3.70 6.75
C VAL A 86 -5.54 5.12 6.22
N GLU A 87 -6.57 5.83 6.68
CA GLU A 87 -6.76 7.21 6.29
C GLU A 87 -5.81 8.11 7.07
N CYS A 88 -5.21 9.06 6.38
CA CYS A 88 -4.40 10.08 7.01
C CYS A 88 -5.28 11.26 7.38
N PRO A 89 -5.18 11.79 8.59
CA PRO A 89 -5.75 13.09 8.88
C PRO A 89 -5.08 14.11 7.98
N ARG A 90 -5.85 14.85 7.23
CA ARG A 90 -5.25 15.72 6.26
C ARG A 90 -5.40 17.17 6.64
N ASP A 91 -4.45 17.63 7.39
CA ASP A 91 -4.29 19.05 7.63
C ASP A 91 -3.00 19.48 6.95
N ASP A 92 -3.00 19.77 5.71
CA ASP A 92 -1.82 20.30 5.04
C ASP A 92 -0.64 19.34 4.89
N ILE A 93 -0.87 18.06 5.04
CA ILE A 93 0.18 17.10 4.79
C ILE A 93 0.19 16.74 3.31
N PHE A 94 0.53 17.71 2.50
CA PHE A 94 0.61 17.50 1.07
C PHE A 94 1.90 16.81 0.66
N GLU A 95 2.89 16.91 1.50
CA GLU A 95 4.20 16.40 1.22
C GLU A 95 4.56 15.32 2.21
N TRP A 96 5.28 14.35 1.73
CA TRP A 96 5.84 13.32 2.58
C TRP A 96 6.90 13.95 3.46
N ASN A 97 6.75 13.82 4.74
CA ASN A 97 7.68 14.40 5.67
C ASN A 97 8.00 13.41 6.80
N GLU A 98 8.84 13.84 7.69
CA GLU A 98 9.29 13.00 8.79
C GLU A 98 8.15 12.52 9.68
N TYR A 99 7.14 13.34 9.85
CA TYR A 99 5.95 12.97 10.61
C TYR A 99 5.22 11.78 9.99
N MET A 100 4.99 11.83 8.69
CA MET A 100 4.33 10.72 7.98
C MET A 100 5.18 9.46 8.03
N HIS A 101 6.47 9.59 7.94
CA HIS A 101 7.38 8.47 8.05
C HIS A 101 7.28 7.80 9.42
N LYS A 102 7.20 8.56 10.48
CA LYS A 102 7.01 8.03 11.83
C LYS A 102 5.68 7.33 11.99
N GLU A 103 4.62 7.89 11.41
CA GLU A 103 3.29 7.27 11.46
C GLU A 103 3.27 5.94 10.70
N MET A 104 3.93 5.89 9.56
CA MET A 104 4.09 4.65 8.81
C MET A 104 4.78 3.59 9.65
N GLN A 105 5.87 3.96 10.33
CA GLN A 105 6.59 3.02 11.18
C GLN A 105 5.74 2.51 12.33
N SER A 106 4.91 3.37 12.92
CA SER A 106 3.98 2.96 13.97
C SER A 106 2.95 1.97 13.45
N ILE A 107 2.42 2.20 12.26
CA ILE A 107 1.48 1.30 11.63
C ILE A 107 2.12 -0.06 11.38
N LEU A 108 3.33 -0.06 10.83
CA LEU A 108 4.05 -1.30 10.55
C LEU A 108 4.32 -2.10 11.81
N ARG A 109 4.68 -1.42 12.88
CA ARG A 109 4.91 -2.08 14.16
C ARG A 109 3.65 -2.71 14.71
N ASP A 110 2.52 -2.02 14.58
CA ASP A 110 1.22 -2.56 14.98
C ASP A 110 0.88 -3.81 14.17
N MET A 111 1.10 -3.77 12.85
CA MET A 111 0.85 -4.92 12.00
C MET A 111 1.72 -6.11 12.39
N GLN A 112 2.99 -5.88 12.64
CA GLN A 112 3.91 -6.94 13.06
C GLN A 112 3.50 -7.54 14.41
N ASN A 113 3.03 -6.71 15.33
CA ASN A 113 2.54 -7.19 16.63
C ASN A 113 1.29 -8.07 16.49
N ARG A 114 0.54 -7.91 15.41
CA ARG A 114 -0.61 -8.75 15.10
C ARG A 114 -0.25 -9.93 14.20
N HIS A 115 1.04 -10.18 14.00
CA HIS A 115 1.57 -11.29 13.19
C HIS A 115 1.33 -11.14 11.69
N TYR A 116 1.28 -9.90 11.22
CA TYR A 116 1.24 -9.60 9.79
C TYR A 116 2.56 -9.02 9.32
N TYR A 117 2.98 -9.45 8.15
CA TYR A 117 4.18 -8.92 7.52
C TYR A 117 3.79 -7.96 6.40
N PRO A 118 4.21 -6.71 6.44
CA PRO A 118 3.86 -5.76 5.39
C PRO A 118 4.68 -6.03 4.13
N VAL A 119 4.00 -6.50 3.11
CA VAL A 119 4.64 -6.87 1.84
C VAL A 119 4.81 -5.65 0.94
N LEU A 120 3.81 -4.78 0.95
CA LEU A 120 3.76 -3.62 0.06
C LEU A 120 2.97 -2.53 0.74
N ILE A 121 3.49 -1.32 0.71
CA ILE A 121 2.81 -0.14 1.23
C ILE A 121 2.78 0.91 0.13
N VAL A 122 1.60 1.38 -0.18
CA VAL A 122 1.42 2.45 -1.14
C VAL A 122 0.72 3.60 -0.45
N ILE A 123 1.26 4.78 -0.63
CA ILE A 123 0.67 6.00 -0.10
C ILE A 123 0.12 6.79 -1.26
N HIS A 124 -1.20 6.98 -1.25
CA HIS A 124 -1.87 7.81 -2.23
C HIS A 124 -2.08 9.21 -1.66
N ASN A 125 -1.53 10.18 -2.33
CA ASN A 125 -1.72 11.59 -2.01
C ASN A 125 -1.92 12.38 -3.30
N ASP A 126 -2.71 11.80 -4.21
CA ASP A 126 -2.90 12.31 -5.56
C ASP A 126 -4.27 12.90 -5.81
N GLN A 127 -5.14 12.94 -4.80
CA GLN A 127 -6.46 13.53 -4.93
C GLN A 127 -6.47 14.92 -4.28
N PRO A 128 -7.20 15.84 -4.86
CA PRO A 128 -7.07 17.25 -4.48
C PRO A 128 -7.63 17.59 -3.12
N LYS A 129 -8.32 16.80 -2.43
CA LYS A 129 -8.91 17.25 -1.18
C LYS A 129 -8.76 16.23 -0.12
N ASP A 130 -8.44 15.43 0.28
CA ASP A 130 -8.72 14.75 1.53
C ASP A 130 -8.39 13.29 1.58
N SER A 131 -7.74 12.83 0.59
CA SER A 131 -7.60 11.41 0.52
C SER A 131 -6.16 10.97 0.57
N CYS A 132 -5.40 11.55 1.47
CA CYS A 132 -4.14 10.91 1.77
C CYS A 132 -4.46 9.63 2.55
N HIS A 133 -4.04 8.50 2.02
CA HIS A 133 -4.28 7.23 2.68
C HIS A 133 -3.20 6.23 2.31
N PHE A 134 -3.01 5.27 3.21
CA PHE A 134 -2.10 4.17 3.01
C PHE A 134 -2.89 2.95 2.59
N HIS A 135 -2.42 2.26 1.55
CA HIS A 135 -2.82 0.90 1.25
C HIS A 135 -1.71 -0.03 1.66
N ILE A 136 -2.03 -1.03 2.43
CA ILE A 136 -1.04 -1.96 2.94
C ILE A 136 -1.44 -3.37 2.54
N LEU A 137 -0.53 -4.05 1.88
CA LEU A 137 -0.68 -5.47 1.58
C LEU A 137 0.09 -6.26 2.63
N LEU A 138 -0.57 -7.21 3.23
CA LEU A 138 -0.06 -7.94 4.38
C LEU A 138 -0.03 -9.43 4.10
N ASP A 139 1.01 -10.08 4.57
CA ASP A 139 1.09 -11.53 4.61
C ASP A 139 0.96 -11.98 6.07
N TYR A 140 0.05 -12.91 6.34
CA TYR A 140 -0.15 -13.39 7.69
C TYR A 140 0.91 -14.42 8.05
N ILE A 141 1.55 -14.22 9.18
CA ILE A 141 2.54 -15.16 9.72
C ILE A 141 1.90 -15.87 10.90
N ASP A 142 1.68 -17.17 10.74
CA ASP A 142 1.11 -17.97 11.80
C ASP A 142 2.14 -18.13 12.92
N PRO A 143 1.84 -17.63 14.13
CA PRO A 143 2.78 -17.71 15.24
C PRO A 143 3.02 -19.15 15.73
N ASP A 144 2.13 -20.06 15.37
CA ASP A 144 2.25 -21.47 15.78
C ASP A 144 3.11 -22.28 14.83
N VAL A 145 3.53 -21.71 13.72
CA VAL A 145 4.42 -22.39 12.78
C VAL A 145 5.85 -22.18 13.22
N ASN A 146 6.51 -23.27 13.57
CA ASN A 146 7.93 -23.26 13.85
C ASN A 146 8.72 -23.27 12.56
N LEU A 147 9.44 -22.23 12.35
CA LEU A 147 10.34 -22.14 11.21
C LEU A 147 11.73 -22.59 11.59
#